data_b7257ad57560e5fac27ebd6280ea9541
#
_entry.id   b7257ad57560e5fac27ebd6280ea9541
#
_cell.length_a   1.000
_cell.length_b   1.000
_cell.length_c   1.000
_cell.angle_alpha   90.00
_cell.angle_beta   90.00
_cell.angle_gamma   90.00
#
_symmetry.space_group_name_H-M   'P 1'
#
loop_
_entity.id
_entity.type
_entity.pdbx_description
1 polymer ?
#
loop_
_entity_poly.entity_id
_entity_poly.type
_entity_poly.pdbx_seq_one_letter_code
_entity_poly.pdbx_strand_id
1 'polypeptide(L)'
;MIKVRDLQKEYEDFQRGPHRALGGISFHANAGEVFGLLGPNGAGKTTALRILSTVLQPSGGTATVDNLDVVTQSDRVRHRIGFVSSGTAVYDRMTAWEMVEYFGHLYGIEDELLKSRMEEIFTRLKMQDIRDRLGGKMSTGMKQKVSIARAIVHDPPVVILDEATAGLDVLVARAVLEIVADLRDQGKCIIYSTHIMREVERVCDRVAIMHRGHILATGTLAELQAEATAGLKSCEMEELFFDLIQKAEAAHPEAALGG
;
A
#
# COMPACT_ATOMS: atom_id res chain seq x y z
N MET A 1 14.22 -5.69 -0.24
CA MET A 1 13.34 -5.39 -1.38
C MET A 1 13.10 -3.89 -1.51
N ILE A 2 12.53 -3.23 -0.51
CA ILE A 2 12.33 -1.76 -0.52
C ILE A 2 13.26 -1.11 0.50
N LYS A 3 13.88 0.01 0.12
CA LYS A 3 14.67 0.87 1.02
C LYS A 3 14.31 2.32 0.74
N VAL A 4 13.93 3.04 1.79
CA VAL A 4 13.59 4.47 1.78
C VAL A 4 14.51 5.18 2.76
N ARG A 5 15.14 6.28 2.32
CA ARG A 5 16.08 7.06 3.13
C ARG A 5 15.81 8.54 2.98
N ASP A 6 15.47 9.17 4.08
CA ASP A 6 15.20 10.61 4.20
C ASP A 6 14.26 11.13 3.09
N LEU A 7 13.22 10.36 2.75
CA LEU A 7 12.34 10.65 1.63
C LEU A 7 11.47 11.87 1.93
N GLN A 8 11.55 12.86 1.07
CA GLN A 8 10.88 14.15 1.24
C GLN A 8 9.97 14.43 0.04
N LYS A 9 8.84 15.07 0.31
CA LYS A 9 7.95 15.58 -0.73
C LYS A 9 7.31 16.89 -0.29
N GLU A 10 7.54 17.90 -1.10
CA GLU A 10 6.89 19.21 -1.00
C GLU A 10 6.00 19.42 -2.23
N TYR A 11 4.83 19.97 -2.02
CA TYR A 11 3.93 20.43 -3.07
C TYR A 11 3.91 21.96 -3.05
N GLU A 12 4.02 22.57 -4.21
CA GLU A 12 3.78 24.01 -4.36
C GLU A 12 2.28 24.25 -4.46
N ASP A 13 1.71 24.96 -3.49
CA ASP A 13 0.35 25.45 -3.56
C ASP A 13 0.37 26.97 -3.74
N PHE A 14 -0.11 27.44 -4.89
CA PHE A 14 -0.10 28.86 -5.24
C PHE A 14 -0.98 29.72 -4.32
N GLN A 15 -1.93 29.12 -3.58
CA GLN A 15 -2.83 29.82 -2.71
C GLN A 15 -2.45 29.75 -1.22
N ARG A 16 -1.87 28.61 -0.79
CA ARG A 16 -1.58 28.29 0.61
C ARG A 16 -0.09 28.26 0.97
N GLY A 17 0.77 28.44 -0.05
CA GLY A 17 2.22 28.27 0.12
C GLY A 17 2.66 26.79 0.08
N PRO A 18 3.98 26.51 0.18
CA PRO A 18 4.49 25.17 0.07
C PRO A 18 3.97 24.28 1.20
N HIS A 19 3.44 23.09 0.83
CA HIS A 19 2.98 22.08 1.75
C HIS A 19 3.91 20.88 1.72
N ARG A 20 4.50 20.54 2.88
CA ARG A 20 5.37 19.38 3.03
C ARG A 20 4.55 18.14 3.39
N ALA A 21 4.38 17.24 2.42
CA ALA A 21 3.66 15.99 2.60
C ALA A 21 4.51 14.86 3.18
N LEU A 22 5.85 14.91 2.98
CA LEU A 22 6.83 14.01 3.59
C LEU A 22 8.01 14.83 4.10
N GLY A 23 8.32 14.68 5.38
CA GLY A 23 9.33 15.43 6.11
C GLY A 23 10.67 14.70 6.32
N GLY A 24 10.98 13.69 5.49
CA GLY A 24 12.21 12.90 5.63
C GLY A 24 11.95 11.55 6.29
N ILE A 25 11.11 10.71 5.67
CA ILE A 25 10.81 9.37 6.19
C ILE A 25 11.88 8.35 5.76
N SER A 26 12.18 7.42 6.66
CA SER A 26 13.12 6.32 6.39
C SER A 26 12.56 5.01 6.90
N PHE A 27 12.53 3.98 6.04
CA PHE A 27 12.12 2.63 6.40
C PHE A 27 12.64 1.62 5.38
N HIS A 28 12.52 0.34 5.70
CA HIS A 28 12.81 -0.75 4.77
C HIS A 28 11.77 -1.86 4.90
N ALA A 29 11.54 -2.59 3.80
CA ALA A 29 10.69 -3.77 3.77
C ALA A 29 11.38 -4.91 3.01
N ASN A 30 11.17 -6.14 3.47
CA ASN A 30 11.86 -7.34 3.01
C ASN A 30 10.96 -8.23 2.14
N ALA A 31 11.54 -9.21 1.46
CA ALA A 31 10.79 -10.28 0.81
C ALA A 31 10.09 -11.14 1.88
N GLY A 32 8.88 -11.63 1.58
CA GLY A 32 8.08 -12.42 2.51
C GLY A 32 7.58 -11.63 3.72
N GLU A 33 7.45 -10.30 3.60
CA GLU A 33 7.01 -9.42 4.67
C GLU A 33 5.84 -8.55 4.21
N VAL A 34 4.85 -8.38 5.08
CA VAL A 34 3.85 -7.30 4.97
C VAL A 34 4.29 -6.15 5.87
N PHE A 35 4.76 -5.07 5.25
CA PHE A 35 5.12 -3.84 5.94
C PHE A 35 3.97 -2.85 5.89
N GLY A 36 3.39 -2.51 7.04
CA GLY A 36 2.29 -1.59 7.19
C GLY A 36 2.73 -0.12 7.24
N LEU A 37 2.03 0.75 6.52
CA LEU A 37 2.06 2.20 6.77
C LEU A 37 0.75 2.60 7.43
N LEU A 38 0.77 2.78 8.76
CA LEU A 38 -0.40 3.13 9.57
C LEU A 38 -0.41 4.63 9.86
N GLY A 39 -1.55 5.27 9.72
CA GLY A 39 -1.70 6.68 10.06
C GLY A 39 -3.03 7.27 9.59
N PRO A 40 -3.43 8.44 10.12
CA PRO A 40 -4.64 9.11 9.70
C PRO A 40 -4.58 9.58 8.24
N ASN A 41 -5.72 10.05 7.73
CA ASN A 41 -5.75 10.72 6.44
C ASN A 41 -4.86 11.97 6.48
N GLY A 42 -4.10 12.21 5.41
CA GLY A 42 -3.12 13.29 5.37
C GLY A 42 -1.77 12.99 6.04
N ALA A 43 -1.54 11.80 6.62
CA ALA A 43 -0.26 11.43 7.22
C ALA A 43 0.92 11.29 6.21
N GLY A 44 0.64 11.29 4.90
CA GLY A 44 1.67 11.14 3.85
C GLY A 44 1.77 9.73 3.25
N LYS A 45 0.97 8.75 3.72
CA LYS A 45 0.99 7.35 3.26
C LYS A 45 0.91 7.23 1.74
N THR A 46 -0.18 7.74 1.14
CA THR A 46 -0.40 7.73 -0.31
C THR A 46 0.71 8.43 -1.08
N THR A 47 1.27 9.53 -0.55
CA THR A 47 2.41 10.23 -1.17
C THR A 47 3.64 9.34 -1.22
N ALA A 48 3.98 8.66 -0.12
CA ALA A 48 5.09 7.72 -0.08
C ALA A 48 4.89 6.56 -1.07
N LEU A 49 3.70 5.97 -1.12
CA LEU A 49 3.37 4.88 -2.04
C LEU A 49 3.41 5.30 -3.51
N ARG A 50 2.95 6.50 -3.83
CA ARG A 50 3.03 7.06 -5.20
C ARG A 50 4.47 7.31 -5.63
N ILE A 51 5.38 7.66 -4.72
CA ILE A 51 6.80 7.78 -5.03
C ILE A 51 7.40 6.40 -5.27
N LEU A 52 7.13 5.41 -4.41
CA LEU A 52 7.59 4.03 -4.57
C LEU A 52 7.08 3.39 -5.86
N SER A 53 5.86 3.72 -6.27
CA SER A 53 5.27 3.26 -7.54
C SER A 53 5.65 4.11 -8.76
N THR A 54 6.59 5.04 -8.62
CA THR A 54 7.10 5.92 -9.70
C THR A 54 6.06 6.87 -10.32
N VAL A 55 4.89 7.00 -9.71
CA VAL A 55 3.84 7.94 -10.14
C VAL A 55 4.20 9.37 -9.76
N LEU A 56 5.00 9.55 -8.70
CA LEU A 56 5.40 10.85 -8.18
C LEU A 56 6.90 10.90 -7.95
N GLN A 57 7.53 12.03 -8.26
CA GLN A 57 8.94 12.23 -7.94
C GLN A 57 9.11 12.82 -6.52
N PRO A 58 10.10 12.37 -5.76
CA PRO A 58 10.44 12.96 -4.47
C PRO A 58 11.04 14.36 -4.65
N SER A 59 10.94 15.20 -3.62
CA SER A 59 11.64 16.50 -3.56
C SER A 59 13.03 16.37 -2.94
N GLY A 60 13.28 15.29 -2.19
CA GLY A 60 14.57 14.97 -1.57
C GLY A 60 14.61 13.53 -1.06
N GLY A 61 15.80 13.11 -0.65
CA GLY A 61 16.02 11.73 -0.20
C GLY A 61 16.09 10.72 -1.34
N THR A 62 16.06 9.43 -1.02
CA THR A 62 16.16 8.33 -1.99
C THR A 62 15.22 7.19 -1.67
N ALA A 63 14.75 6.51 -2.70
CA ALA A 63 13.99 5.26 -2.55
C ALA A 63 14.40 4.25 -3.61
N THR A 64 14.51 2.97 -3.20
CA THR A 64 14.78 1.87 -4.12
C THR A 64 13.76 0.75 -3.94
N VAL A 65 13.38 0.13 -5.05
CA VAL A 65 12.51 -1.04 -5.10
C VAL A 65 13.25 -2.14 -5.87
N ASP A 66 13.43 -3.28 -5.24
CA ASP A 66 14.21 -4.40 -5.79
C ASP A 66 15.61 -3.98 -6.29
N ASN A 67 16.30 -3.13 -5.50
CA ASN A 67 17.59 -2.50 -5.79
C ASN A 67 17.59 -1.55 -7.01
N LEU A 68 16.43 -1.15 -7.53
CA LEU A 68 16.27 -0.19 -8.60
C LEU A 68 15.86 1.16 -8.01
N ASP A 69 16.52 2.24 -8.40
CA ASP A 69 16.17 3.60 -7.96
C ASP A 69 14.87 4.07 -8.62
N VAL A 70 13.93 4.57 -7.82
CA VAL A 70 12.58 4.93 -8.27
C VAL A 70 12.55 6.14 -9.22
N VAL A 71 13.59 6.97 -9.25
CA VAL A 71 13.68 8.15 -10.10
C VAL A 71 14.40 7.82 -11.42
N THR A 72 15.62 7.27 -11.31
CA THR A 72 16.50 7.06 -12.47
C THR A 72 16.21 5.78 -13.25
N GLN A 73 15.52 4.80 -12.61
CA GLN A 73 15.20 3.50 -13.19
C GLN A 73 13.69 3.21 -13.16
N SER A 74 12.86 4.25 -13.23
CA SER A 74 11.41 4.18 -13.06
C SER A 74 10.71 3.13 -13.93
N ASP A 75 11.12 3.00 -15.21
CA ASP A 75 10.55 2.00 -16.12
C ASP A 75 10.81 0.57 -15.63
N ARG A 76 12.01 0.29 -15.16
CA ARG A 76 12.38 -1.01 -14.61
C ARG A 76 11.64 -1.29 -13.28
N VAL A 77 11.48 -0.26 -12.44
CA VAL A 77 10.71 -0.36 -11.19
C VAL A 77 9.27 -0.75 -11.49
N ARG A 78 8.61 -0.15 -12.49
CA ARG A 78 7.22 -0.48 -12.86
C ARG A 78 7.01 -1.93 -13.23
N HIS A 79 8.01 -2.61 -13.80
CA HIS A 79 7.96 -4.05 -14.09
C HIS A 79 8.17 -4.93 -12.83
N ARG A 80 8.62 -4.35 -11.73
CA ARG A 80 8.89 -5.06 -10.47
C ARG A 80 7.81 -4.83 -9.41
N ILE A 81 6.80 -4.02 -9.69
CA ILE A 81 5.75 -3.68 -8.73
C ILE A 81 4.36 -3.98 -9.27
N GLY A 82 3.48 -4.46 -8.41
CA GLY A 82 2.03 -4.38 -8.57
C GLY A 82 1.50 -3.25 -7.69
N PHE A 83 0.80 -2.27 -8.26
CA PHE A 83 0.26 -1.15 -7.52
C PHE A 83 -1.26 -1.11 -7.58
N VAL A 84 -1.90 -1.11 -6.42
CA VAL A 84 -3.35 -0.94 -6.24
C VAL A 84 -3.59 0.30 -5.41
N SER A 85 -4.26 1.30 -5.97
CA SER A 85 -4.70 2.50 -5.23
C SER A 85 -6.18 2.44 -4.91
N SER A 86 -6.61 3.15 -3.87
CA SER A 86 -8.02 3.27 -3.47
C SER A 86 -8.94 3.83 -4.56
N GLY A 87 -8.40 4.59 -5.51
CA GLY A 87 -9.14 5.19 -6.63
C GLY A 87 -8.94 4.48 -7.97
N THR A 88 -8.48 3.23 -7.98
CA THR A 88 -8.18 2.54 -9.24
C THR A 88 -9.44 2.21 -10.02
N ALA A 89 -9.67 2.95 -11.11
CA ALA A 89 -10.84 2.75 -11.98
C ALA A 89 -10.77 1.42 -12.74
N VAL A 90 -11.91 0.79 -12.86
CA VAL A 90 -12.16 -0.39 -13.70
C VAL A 90 -12.85 0.10 -14.97
N TYR A 91 -12.45 -0.38 -16.14
CA TYR A 91 -13.08 0.01 -17.42
C TYR A 91 -14.48 -0.57 -17.53
N ASP A 92 -15.50 0.27 -17.62
CA ASP A 92 -16.92 -0.13 -17.56
C ASP A 92 -17.33 -1.09 -18.68
N ARG A 93 -16.67 -1.01 -19.86
CA ARG A 93 -17.00 -1.78 -21.07
C ARG A 93 -16.14 -3.03 -21.26
N MET A 94 -15.24 -3.33 -20.36
CA MET A 94 -14.41 -4.54 -20.36
C MET A 94 -14.92 -5.50 -19.29
N THR A 95 -14.83 -6.79 -19.57
CA THR A 95 -15.07 -7.84 -18.57
C THR A 95 -13.88 -7.92 -17.60
N ALA A 96 -14.05 -8.64 -16.48
CA ALA A 96 -12.95 -8.89 -15.55
C ALA A 96 -11.77 -9.59 -16.25
N TRP A 97 -12.08 -10.58 -17.09
CA TRP A 97 -11.07 -11.34 -17.83
C TRP A 97 -10.30 -10.46 -18.80
N GLU A 98 -11.00 -9.78 -19.72
CA GLU A 98 -10.40 -8.87 -20.72
C GLU A 98 -9.51 -7.81 -20.08
N MET A 99 -9.90 -7.32 -18.90
CA MET A 99 -9.14 -6.30 -18.20
C MET A 99 -7.80 -6.83 -17.68
N VAL A 100 -7.79 -8.03 -17.07
CA VAL A 100 -6.56 -8.66 -16.59
C VAL A 100 -5.68 -9.08 -17.76
N GLU A 101 -6.26 -9.62 -18.82
CA GLU A 101 -5.58 -9.99 -20.06
C GLU A 101 -4.90 -8.79 -20.71
N TYR A 102 -5.61 -7.68 -20.85
CA TYR A 102 -5.05 -6.42 -21.38
C TYR A 102 -3.80 -5.96 -20.62
N PHE A 103 -3.85 -5.98 -19.29
CA PHE A 103 -2.68 -5.64 -18.47
C PHE A 103 -1.54 -6.65 -18.62
N GLY A 104 -1.85 -7.95 -18.75
CA GLY A 104 -0.84 -8.97 -19.02
C GLY A 104 -0.09 -8.72 -20.32
N HIS A 105 -0.81 -8.36 -21.38
CA HIS A 105 -0.21 -7.98 -22.68
C HIS A 105 0.64 -6.71 -22.58
N LEU A 106 0.23 -5.70 -21.80
CA LEU A 106 1.04 -4.49 -21.56
C LEU A 106 2.39 -4.80 -20.89
N TYR A 107 2.45 -5.86 -20.09
CA TYR A 107 3.70 -6.35 -19.49
C TYR A 107 4.49 -7.30 -20.42
N GLY A 108 3.99 -7.56 -21.64
CA GLY A 108 4.65 -8.41 -22.62
C GLY A 108 4.63 -9.91 -22.27
N ILE A 109 3.61 -10.37 -21.55
CA ILE A 109 3.48 -11.80 -21.20
C ILE A 109 2.96 -12.55 -22.43
N GLU A 110 3.62 -13.65 -22.78
CA GLU A 110 3.20 -14.54 -23.86
C GLU A 110 1.82 -15.18 -23.60
N ASP A 111 0.99 -15.35 -24.63
CA ASP A 111 -0.42 -15.70 -24.54
C ASP A 111 -0.69 -16.98 -23.72
N GLU A 112 0.07 -18.04 -23.92
CA GLU A 112 -0.11 -19.31 -23.21
C GLU A 112 0.19 -19.16 -21.71
N LEU A 113 1.30 -18.46 -21.37
CA LEU A 113 1.67 -18.18 -19.98
C LEU A 113 0.66 -17.24 -19.32
N LEU A 114 0.20 -16.22 -20.04
CA LEU A 114 -0.80 -15.27 -19.56
C LEU A 114 -2.10 -15.99 -19.20
N LYS A 115 -2.61 -16.83 -20.11
CA LYS A 115 -3.82 -17.60 -19.86
C LYS A 115 -3.71 -18.50 -18.64
N SER A 116 -2.59 -19.21 -18.49
CA SER A 116 -2.33 -20.07 -17.32
C SER A 116 -2.32 -19.26 -16.03
N ARG A 117 -1.62 -18.13 -15.99
CA ARG A 117 -1.57 -17.23 -14.83
C ARG A 117 -2.94 -16.65 -14.47
N MET A 118 -3.70 -16.25 -15.48
CA MET A 118 -5.04 -15.71 -15.28
C MET A 118 -5.99 -16.74 -14.67
N GLU A 119 -5.98 -17.99 -15.16
CA GLU A 119 -6.79 -19.07 -14.57
C GLU A 119 -6.42 -19.32 -13.09
N GLU A 120 -5.12 -19.31 -12.76
CA GLU A 120 -4.65 -19.42 -11.39
C GLU A 120 -5.12 -18.24 -10.53
N ILE A 121 -4.93 -17.00 -10.99
CA ILE A 121 -5.33 -15.78 -10.28
C ILE A 121 -6.83 -15.75 -10.07
N PHE A 122 -7.63 -16.04 -11.09
CA PHE A 122 -9.09 -16.05 -10.98
C PHE A 122 -9.59 -17.11 -9.99
N THR A 123 -8.95 -18.28 -9.98
CA THR A 123 -9.26 -19.35 -9.01
C THR A 123 -8.94 -18.88 -7.59
N ARG A 124 -7.75 -18.36 -7.38
CA ARG A 124 -7.26 -17.94 -6.07
C ARG A 124 -8.03 -16.76 -5.50
N LEU A 125 -8.39 -15.78 -6.32
CA LEU A 125 -9.20 -14.64 -5.91
C LEU A 125 -10.71 -14.95 -5.88
N LYS A 126 -11.11 -16.18 -6.22
CA LYS A 126 -12.52 -16.60 -6.31
C LYS A 126 -13.31 -15.64 -7.20
N MET A 127 -12.89 -15.53 -8.47
CA MET A 127 -13.42 -14.59 -9.45
C MET A 127 -14.10 -15.26 -10.64
N GLN A 128 -14.31 -16.58 -10.63
CA GLN A 128 -14.90 -17.32 -11.74
C GLN A 128 -16.30 -16.82 -12.10
N ASP A 129 -17.10 -16.47 -11.09
CA ASP A 129 -18.47 -15.97 -11.25
C ASP A 129 -18.57 -14.56 -11.83
N ILE A 130 -17.46 -13.81 -11.82
CA ILE A 130 -17.38 -12.46 -12.38
C ILE A 130 -16.52 -12.37 -13.64
N ARG A 131 -15.97 -13.49 -14.12
CA ARG A 131 -15.05 -13.54 -15.27
C ARG A 131 -15.55 -12.74 -16.46
N ASP A 132 -16.79 -12.98 -16.87
CA ASP A 132 -17.41 -12.37 -18.05
C ASP A 132 -18.31 -11.18 -17.69
N ARG A 133 -18.24 -10.69 -16.43
CA ARG A 133 -19.02 -9.54 -16.01
C ARG A 133 -18.34 -8.24 -16.42
N LEU A 134 -19.12 -7.33 -17.04
CA LEU A 134 -18.64 -5.99 -17.41
C LEU A 134 -18.34 -5.14 -16.16
N GLY A 135 -17.27 -4.36 -16.19
CA GLY A 135 -16.83 -3.50 -15.10
C GLY A 135 -17.89 -2.55 -14.56
N GLY A 136 -18.71 -1.98 -15.45
CA GLY A 136 -19.84 -1.13 -15.06
C GLY A 136 -20.95 -1.84 -14.27
N LYS A 137 -20.99 -3.18 -14.31
CA LYS A 137 -21.97 -4.02 -13.58
C LYS A 137 -21.36 -4.68 -12.32
N MET A 138 -20.13 -4.37 -11.96
CA MET A 138 -19.44 -4.93 -10.79
C MET A 138 -19.71 -4.11 -9.53
N SER A 139 -19.84 -4.80 -8.40
CA SER A 139 -19.81 -4.17 -7.07
C SER A 139 -18.40 -3.62 -6.77
N THR A 140 -18.27 -2.75 -5.77
CA THR A 140 -16.97 -2.21 -5.33
C THR A 140 -15.99 -3.32 -4.99
N GLY A 141 -16.42 -4.36 -4.28
CA GLY A 141 -15.56 -5.50 -3.93
C GLY A 141 -15.12 -6.33 -5.16
N MET A 142 -16.00 -6.50 -6.17
CA MET A 142 -15.61 -7.15 -7.42
C MET A 142 -14.57 -6.31 -8.16
N LYS A 143 -14.76 -4.99 -8.25
CA LYS A 143 -13.80 -4.05 -8.85
C LYS A 143 -12.45 -4.11 -8.13
N GLN A 144 -12.46 -4.22 -6.80
CA GLN A 144 -11.22 -4.34 -6.02
C GLN A 144 -10.46 -5.63 -6.33
N LYS A 145 -11.15 -6.77 -6.41
CA LYS A 145 -10.53 -8.05 -6.83
C LYS A 145 -9.91 -7.95 -8.23
N VAL A 146 -10.60 -7.34 -9.19
CA VAL A 146 -10.06 -7.11 -10.54
C VAL A 146 -8.83 -6.20 -10.49
N SER A 147 -8.84 -5.15 -9.67
CA SER A 147 -7.70 -4.25 -9.47
C SER A 147 -6.48 -4.98 -8.90
N ILE A 148 -6.68 -5.89 -7.96
CA ILE A 148 -5.60 -6.74 -7.43
C ILE A 148 -5.12 -7.71 -8.52
N ALA A 149 -6.05 -8.42 -9.22
CA ALA A 149 -5.70 -9.39 -10.26
C ALA A 149 -4.80 -8.78 -11.34
N ARG A 150 -5.17 -7.60 -11.87
CA ARG A 150 -4.36 -6.90 -12.87
C ARG A 150 -3.00 -6.42 -12.35
N ALA A 151 -2.93 -6.06 -11.05
CA ALA A 151 -1.68 -5.62 -10.45
C ALA A 151 -0.67 -6.76 -10.23
N ILE A 152 -1.15 -8.01 -10.14
CA ILE A 152 -0.29 -9.17 -9.88
C ILE A 152 -0.10 -10.10 -11.10
N VAL A 153 -0.76 -9.85 -12.23
CA VAL A 153 -0.75 -10.76 -13.40
C VAL A 153 0.66 -10.97 -13.98
N HIS A 154 1.52 -9.96 -13.88
CA HIS A 154 2.92 -10.05 -14.32
C HIS A 154 3.86 -10.65 -13.26
N ASP A 155 3.30 -11.16 -12.16
CA ASP A 155 4.02 -11.81 -11.05
C ASP A 155 5.12 -10.93 -10.41
N PRO A 156 4.79 -9.69 -9.99
CA PRO A 156 5.78 -8.79 -9.44
C PRO A 156 6.31 -9.30 -8.08
N PRO A 157 7.61 -9.09 -7.76
CA PRO A 157 8.16 -9.41 -6.44
C PRO A 157 7.71 -8.44 -5.33
N VAL A 158 7.21 -7.27 -5.69
CA VAL A 158 6.74 -6.24 -4.76
C VAL A 158 5.29 -5.88 -5.08
N VAL A 159 4.42 -5.86 -4.07
CA VAL A 159 3.01 -5.41 -4.21
C VAL A 159 2.75 -4.26 -3.25
N ILE A 160 2.23 -3.17 -3.78
CA ILE A 160 1.91 -1.95 -3.03
C ILE A 160 0.39 -1.77 -3.04
N LEU A 161 -0.20 -1.71 -1.87
CA LEU A 161 -1.65 -1.62 -1.66
C LEU A 161 -1.97 -0.36 -0.85
N ASP A 162 -2.60 0.62 -1.51
CA ASP A 162 -2.98 1.89 -0.88
C ASP A 162 -4.47 1.85 -0.50
N GLU A 163 -4.74 1.69 0.80
CA GLU A 163 -6.09 1.60 1.38
C GLU A 163 -7.00 0.60 0.65
N ALA A 164 -6.48 -0.61 0.41
CA ALA A 164 -7.11 -1.61 -0.47
C ALA A 164 -8.47 -2.14 0.05
N THR A 165 -8.83 -1.88 1.30
CA THR A 165 -10.09 -2.28 1.93
C THR A 165 -11.06 -1.12 2.13
N ALA A 166 -10.66 0.12 1.80
CA ALA A 166 -11.49 1.29 2.01
C ALA A 166 -12.82 1.20 1.26
N GLY A 167 -13.94 1.42 1.98
CA GLY A 167 -15.29 1.38 1.41
C GLY A 167 -15.81 -0.02 1.07
N LEU A 168 -15.10 -1.08 1.46
CA LEU A 168 -15.56 -2.46 1.32
C LEU A 168 -16.37 -2.91 2.55
N ASP A 169 -17.31 -3.82 2.32
CA ASP A 169 -17.95 -4.52 3.43
C ASP A 169 -16.97 -5.48 4.14
N VAL A 170 -17.31 -5.88 5.37
CA VAL A 170 -16.43 -6.65 6.24
C VAL A 170 -15.99 -7.99 5.62
N LEU A 171 -16.87 -8.66 4.86
CA LEU A 171 -16.54 -9.96 4.25
C LEU A 171 -15.56 -9.80 3.08
N VAL A 172 -15.77 -8.77 2.27
CA VAL A 172 -14.88 -8.46 1.14
C VAL A 172 -13.54 -7.95 1.64
N ALA A 173 -13.51 -7.05 2.63
CA ALA A 173 -12.29 -6.59 3.26
C ALA A 173 -11.47 -7.76 3.81
N ARG A 174 -12.14 -8.70 4.51
CA ARG A 174 -11.51 -9.93 5.00
C ARG A 174 -10.87 -10.74 3.87
N ALA A 175 -11.57 -10.92 2.75
CA ALA A 175 -11.04 -11.65 1.60
C ALA A 175 -9.81 -10.96 0.99
N VAL A 176 -9.78 -9.61 0.94
CA VAL A 176 -8.60 -8.87 0.50
C VAL A 176 -7.41 -9.10 1.45
N LEU A 177 -7.62 -9.08 2.76
CA LEU A 177 -6.54 -9.35 3.73
C LEU A 177 -6.02 -10.80 3.63
N GLU A 178 -6.88 -11.78 3.32
CA GLU A 178 -6.46 -13.16 3.03
C GLU A 178 -5.56 -13.22 1.78
N ILE A 179 -5.89 -12.46 0.73
CA ILE A 179 -5.04 -12.34 -0.47
C ILE A 179 -3.67 -11.71 -0.13
N VAL A 180 -3.63 -10.70 0.72
CA VAL A 180 -2.38 -10.07 1.17
C VAL A 180 -1.49 -11.09 1.88
N ALA A 181 -2.05 -11.88 2.79
CA ALA A 181 -1.33 -12.94 3.48
C ALA A 181 -0.80 -14.01 2.50
N ASP A 182 -1.63 -14.46 1.56
CA ASP A 182 -1.24 -15.44 0.53
C ASP A 182 -0.07 -14.93 -0.35
N LEU A 183 -0.06 -13.65 -0.71
CA LEU A 183 1.03 -13.03 -1.49
C LEU A 183 2.33 -12.99 -0.69
N ARG A 184 2.26 -12.64 0.61
CA ARG A 184 3.41 -12.69 1.52
C ARG A 184 3.98 -14.11 1.61
N ASP A 185 3.14 -15.10 1.80
CA ASP A 185 3.54 -16.51 1.96
C ASP A 185 4.20 -17.08 0.70
N GLN A 186 3.98 -16.45 -0.46
CA GLN A 186 4.73 -16.70 -1.71
C GLN A 186 6.07 -15.97 -1.77
N GLY A 187 6.50 -15.32 -0.69
CA GLY A 187 7.77 -14.61 -0.61
C GLY A 187 7.75 -13.20 -1.21
N LYS A 188 6.59 -12.65 -1.59
CA LYS A 188 6.50 -11.27 -2.08
C LYS A 188 6.69 -10.26 -0.96
N CYS A 189 7.28 -9.10 -1.29
CA CYS A 189 7.33 -7.95 -0.40
C CYS A 189 6.05 -7.15 -0.56
N ILE A 190 5.29 -6.95 0.52
CA ILE A 190 4.03 -6.22 0.49
C ILE A 190 4.17 -4.92 1.27
N ILE A 191 3.79 -3.79 0.66
CA ILE A 191 3.55 -2.53 1.38
C ILE A 191 2.04 -2.33 1.46
N TYR A 192 1.53 -2.21 2.66
CA TYR A 192 0.11 -2.08 2.92
C TYR A 192 -0.19 -0.80 3.70
N SER A 193 -0.88 0.17 3.08
CA SER A 193 -1.32 1.37 3.80
C SER A 193 -2.74 1.21 4.32
N THR A 194 -2.96 1.63 5.53
CA THR A 194 -4.29 1.68 6.16
C THR A 194 -4.33 2.70 7.30
N HIS A 195 -5.53 3.11 7.66
CA HIS A 195 -5.80 3.84 8.91
C HIS A 195 -6.56 2.96 9.93
N ILE A 196 -6.74 1.66 9.63
CA ILE A 196 -7.51 0.71 10.43
C ILE A 196 -6.55 -0.22 11.20
N MET A 197 -6.46 -0.06 12.52
CA MET A 197 -5.55 -0.83 13.39
C MET A 197 -5.76 -2.34 13.28
N ARG A 198 -7.01 -2.80 13.28
CA ARG A 198 -7.35 -4.23 13.18
C ARG A 198 -6.81 -4.90 11.90
N GLU A 199 -6.65 -4.15 10.82
CA GLU A 199 -6.03 -4.68 9.59
C GLU A 199 -4.53 -4.88 9.79
N VAL A 200 -3.87 -3.90 10.42
CA VAL A 200 -2.45 -4.00 10.77
C VAL A 200 -2.18 -5.20 11.66
N GLU A 201 -2.94 -5.37 12.73
CA GLU A 201 -2.83 -6.50 13.65
C GLU A 201 -3.03 -7.86 12.96
N ARG A 202 -3.82 -7.88 11.90
CA ARG A 202 -4.19 -9.11 11.20
C ARG A 202 -3.15 -9.56 10.17
N VAL A 203 -2.53 -8.63 9.44
CA VAL A 203 -1.72 -9.00 8.26
C VAL A 203 -0.31 -8.44 8.26
N CYS A 204 0.01 -7.40 9.05
CA CYS A 204 1.33 -6.79 9.02
C CYS A 204 2.30 -7.50 9.95
N ASP A 205 3.50 -7.78 9.46
CA ASP A 205 4.62 -8.30 10.26
C ASP A 205 5.35 -7.17 10.97
N ARG A 206 5.51 -6.04 10.30
CA ARG A 206 6.07 -4.79 10.84
C ARG A 206 5.25 -3.60 10.35
N VAL A 207 5.30 -2.52 11.11
CA VAL A 207 4.53 -1.31 10.79
C VAL A 207 5.37 -0.06 11.07
N ALA A 208 5.17 0.97 10.25
CA ALA A 208 5.57 2.34 10.54
C ALA A 208 4.32 3.16 10.84
N ILE A 209 4.28 3.81 12.00
CA ILE A 209 3.22 4.73 12.40
C ILE A 209 3.58 6.11 11.86
N MET A 210 2.73 6.65 10.99
CA MET A 210 2.94 7.92 10.31
C MET A 210 1.98 9.00 10.80
N HIS A 211 2.51 10.20 10.98
CA HIS A 211 1.72 11.40 11.27
C HIS A 211 2.36 12.63 10.62
N ARG A 212 1.58 13.46 9.92
CA ARG A 212 2.03 14.72 9.28
C ARG A 212 3.35 14.62 8.52
N GLY A 213 3.48 13.57 7.69
CA GLY A 213 4.67 13.35 6.86
C GLY A 213 5.90 12.80 7.58
N HIS A 214 5.79 12.41 8.84
CA HIS A 214 6.86 11.83 9.64
C HIS A 214 6.52 10.41 10.10
N ILE A 215 7.53 9.58 10.34
CA ILE A 215 7.39 8.31 11.03
C ILE A 215 7.64 8.55 12.52
N LEU A 216 6.66 8.21 13.34
CA LEU A 216 6.73 8.34 14.79
C LEU A 216 7.38 7.12 15.44
N ALA A 217 7.07 5.93 14.94
CA ALA A 217 7.62 4.67 15.43
C ALA A 217 7.64 3.62 14.30
N THR A 218 8.56 2.66 14.35
CA THR A 218 8.65 1.55 13.42
C THR A 218 9.11 0.29 14.13
N GLY A 219 8.40 -0.81 13.97
CA GLY A 219 8.76 -2.10 14.57
C GLY A 219 7.74 -3.18 14.26
N THR A 220 7.93 -4.36 14.82
CA THR A 220 6.88 -5.38 14.91
C THR A 220 5.81 -4.91 15.91
N LEU A 221 4.61 -5.47 15.83
CA LEU A 221 3.54 -5.13 16.77
C LEU A 221 3.97 -5.40 18.22
N ALA A 222 4.69 -6.50 18.46
CA ALA A 222 5.18 -6.86 19.79
C ALA A 222 6.23 -5.86 20.32
N GLU A 223 7.16 -5.40 19.48
CA GLU A 223 8.16 -4.38 19.86
C GLU A 223 7.48 -3.06 20.21
N LEU A 224 6.56 -2.58 19.37
CA LEU A 224 5.84 -1.33 19.58
C LEU A 224 4.97 -1.36 20.85
N GLN A 225 4.29 -2.48 21.11
CA GLN A 225 3.52 -2.68 22.33
C GLN A 225 4.42 -2.75 23.59
N ALA A 226 5.60 -3.38 23.49
CA ALA A 226 6.54 -3.47 24.60
C ALA A 226 7.14 -2.09 24.96
N GLU A 227 7.44 -1.25 23.98
CA GLU A 227 7.90 0.13 24.21
C GLU A 227 6.84 1.00 24.91
N ALA A 228 5.56 0.82 24.55
CA ALA A 228 4.45 1.54 25.18
C ALA A 228 4.18 1.07 26.61
N THR A 229 4.38 -0.23 26.88
CA THR A 229 4.11 -0.84 28.18
C THR A 229 5.21 -0.65 29.23
N ALA A 230 6.26 0.13 28.97
CA ALA A 230 7.28 0.45 29.98
C ALA A 230 6.71 1.09 31.29
N GLY A 231 5.41 0.98 31.53
CA GLY A 231 4.72 1.43 32.75
C GLY A 231 3.28 0.92 32.96
N LEU A 232 2.65 0.22 32.01
CA LEU A 232 1.22 -0.17 32.08
C LEU A 232 0.96 -1.60 31.57
N LYS A 233 -0.07 -2.26 32.13
CA LYS A 233 -0.53 -3.60 31.69
C LYS A 233 -1.13 -3.50 30.29
N SER A 234 -0.67 -4.34 29.34
CA SER A 234 -1.17 -4.54 27.97
C SER A 234 -1.84 -3.32 27.32
N CYS A 235 -1.07 -2.59 26.50
CA CYS A 235 -1.61 -1.51 25.69
C CYS A 235 -2.13 -2.07 24.36
N GLU A 236 -3.39 -1.81 24.00
CA GLU A 236 -3.90 -2.10 22.67
C GLU A 236 -3.24 -1.19 21.65
N MET A 237 -3.09 -1.64 20.39
CA MET A 237 -2.47 -0.85 19.31
C MET A 237 -3.13 0.52 19.13
N GLU A 238 -4.42 0.61 19.41
CA GLU A 238 -5.19 1.84 19.31
C GLU A 238 -4.75 2.86 20.36
N GLU A 239 -4.53 2.44 21.60
CA GLU A 239 -4.03 3.31 22.69
C GLU A 239 -2.59 3.78 22.42
N LEU A 240 -1.72 2.87 21.96
CA LEU A 240 -0.36 3.22 21.54
C LEU A 240 -0.35 4.28 20.45
N PHE A 241 -1.19 4.09 19.43
CA PHE A 241 -1.30 5.02 18.32
C PHE A 241 -1.71 6.43 18.79
N PHE A 242 -2.74 6.52 19.63
CA PHE A 242 -3.17 7.81 20.19
C PHE A 242 -2.11 8.46 21.07
N ASP A 243 -1.42 7.71 21.90
CA ASP A 243 -0.34 8.21 22.76
C ASP A 243 0.82 8.78 21.93
N LEU A 244 1.25 8.08 20.88
CA LEU A 244 2.29 8.56 19.97
C LEU A 244 1.88 9.85 19.24
N ILE A 245 0.63 9.95 18.78
CA ILE A 245 0.13 11.17 18.12
C ILE A 245 0.09 12.33 19.12
N GLN A 246 -0.46 12.13 20.32
CA GLN A 246 -0.52 13.18 21.33
C GLN A 246 0.88 13.70 21.74
N LYS A 247 1.85 12.79 21.90
CA LYS A 247 3.25 13.16 22.17
C LYS A 247 3.86 13.96 21.02
N ALA A 248 3.61 13.57 19.77
CA ALA A 248 4.10 14.28 18.60
C ALA A 248 3.47 15.68 18.47
N GLU A 249 2.17 15.82 18.74
CA GLU A 249 1.48 17.11 18.72
C GLU A 249 1.93 18.04 19.86
N ALA A 250 2.16 17.50 21.04
CA ALA A 250 2.69 18.26 22.17
C ALA A 250 4.12 18.77 21.94
N ALA A 251 4.94 18.00 21.18
CA ALA A 251 6.30 18.39 20.82
C ALA A 251 6.37 19.50 19.75
N HIS A 252 5.33 19.65 18.92
CA HIS A 252 5.27 20.62 17.81
C HIS A 252 3.93 21.39 17.79
N PRO A 253 3.63 22.23 18.78
CA PRO A 253 2.33 22.91 18.90
C PRO A 253 2.04 23.91 17.77
N GLU A 254 3.07 24.47 17.12
CA GLU A 254 2.89 25.42 16.01
C GLU A 254 2.33 24.79 14.70
N ALA A 255 2.47 23.50 14.53
CA ALA A 255 1.93 22.78 13.38
C ALA A 255 0.41 22.48 13.50
N ALA A 256 -0.20 22.76 14.65
CA ALA A 256 -1.62 22.47 14.93
C ALA A 256 -2.61 23.51 14.33
N LEU A 257 -2.13 24.68 13.91
CA LEU A 257 -2.97 25.83 13.49
C LEU A 257 -3.12 26.00 11.95
N GLY A 258 -2.59 25.08 11.14
CA GLY A 258 -2.59 25.15 9.68
C GLY A 258 -3.35 24.00 9.01
N GLY A 259 -4.54 23.65 9.49
CA GLY A 259 -5.42 22.65 8.89
C GLY A 259 -6.58 23.27 8.12
#